data_72babbfc32a712a3aee44cc151cc7016
#
_entry.id   72babbfc32a712a3aee44cc151cc7016
#
_cell.length_a   1.000
_cell.length_b   1.000
_cell.length_c   1.000
_cell.angle_alpha   90.00
_cell.angle_beta   90.00
_cell.angle_gamma   90.00
#
_symmetry.space_group_name_H-M   'P 1'
#
loop_
_entity.id
_entity.type
_entity.pdbx_description
1 polymer ?
#
loop_
_entity_poly.entity_id
_entity_poly.type
_entity_poly.pdbx_seq_one_letter_code
_entity_poly.pdbx_strand_id
1 'polypeptide(L)'
;MFLYSLYLENSWLYTPCYLCEKSMKVDSPAKIIEAIADHSSLDLFDSIARGVIESEQLKGSKGLTRKQYYSRTGRLLRVGLIKRNKGKFSLTTLGTVVYHAQMEIENAVKNYWKLKAIDSIQSSTDIGEQERIKLIRTILDDSTIENVLVKNQ
;
A
#
# COMPACT_ATOMS: atom_id res chain seq x y z
N MET A 1 29.38 52.47 15.45
CA MET A 1 29.73 52.03 16.79
C MET A 1 28.46 51.58 17.46
N PHE A 2 28.40 50.26 17.80
CA PHE A 2 27.38 49.57 18.57
C PHE A 2 25.93 49.53 18.07
N LEU A 3 25.52 48.34 17.59
CA LEU A 3 24.43 47.49 18.04
C LEU A 3 24.20 46.32 17.03
N TYR A 4 25.18 45.40 16.97
CA TYR A 4 24.98 44.07 16.39
C TYR A 4 25.17 43.03 17.52
N SER A 5 24.19 42.83 18.29
CA SER A 5 24.13 41.65 19.20
C SER A 5 22.74 41.61 19.79
N LEU A 6 21.94 40.62 19.36
CA LEU A 6 20.82 40.01 20.08
C LEU A 6 19.78 39.46 19.08
N TYR A 7 20.20 38.53 18.20
CA TYR A 7 19.23 37.62 17.54
C TYR A 7 19.89 36.30 17.19
N LEU A 8 20.39 35.63 18.21
CA LEU A 8 20.93 34.27 18.10
C LEU A 8 20.45 33.45 19.30
N GLU A 9 19.18 33.21 19.37
CA GLU A 9 18.64 32.12 20.20
C GLU A 9 17.21 31.85 19.73
N ASN A 10 17.05 30.73 19.04
CA ASN A 10 15.85 29.90 18.83
C ASN A 10 15.72 29.38 17.37
N SER A 11 16.83 28.95 16.76
CA SER A 11 16.79 28.32 15.44
C SER A 11 17.10 26.81 15.47
N TRP A 12 16.72 26.11 16.54
CA TRP A 12 16.91 24.64 16.63
C TRP A 12 15.64 23.84 16.39
N LEU A 13 14.54 24.44 15.92
CA LEU A 13 13.25 23.75 15.83
C LEU A 13 12.72 23.51 14.42
N TYR A 14 13.42 23.93 13.36
CA TYR A 14 12.99 23.69 11.99
C TYR A 14 14.19 23.43 11.06
N THR A 15 14.94 22.37 11.32
CA THR A 15 15.69 21.74 10.24
C THR A 15 14.80 20.64 9.67
N PRO A 16 14.13 20.85 8.50
CA PRO A 16 13.61 19.72 7.75
C PRO A 16 14.84 18.88 7.44
N CYS A 17 14.75 17.59 7.78
CA CYS A 17 15.82 16.63 7.59
C CYS A 17 16.07 16.45 6.07
N TYR A 18 16.79 17.38 5.45
CA TYR A 18 17.21 17.35 4.04
C TYR A 18 18.05 16.11 3.70
N LEU A 19 18.56 15.43 4.72
CA LEU A 19 19.32 14.17 4.55
C LEU A 19 18.42 12.93 4.43
N CYS A 20 17.15 13.03 4.80
CA CYS A 20 16.20 11.91 4.65
C CYS A 20 15.58 11.83 3.25
N GLU A 21 15.60 12.92 2.49
CA GLU A 21 14.98 13.03 1.16
C GLU A 21 15.83 12.42 0.04
N LYS A 22 17.12 12.18 0.30
CA LYS A 22 18.08 11.72 -0.71
C LYS A 22 18.07 10.21 -0.99
N SER A 23 17.22 9.43 -0.32
CA SER A 23 17.16 7.96 -0.47
C SER A 23 15.80 7.40 -0.91
N MET A 24 14.80 8.23 -1.15
CA MET A 24 13.49 7.76 -1.61
C MET A 24 13.36 7.88 -3.14
N LYS A 25 14.20 7.18 -3.89
CA LYS A 25 13.90 6.93 -5.30
C LYS A 25 13.10 5.64 -5.39
N VAL A 26 11.78 5.79 -5.48
CA VAL A 26 10.91 4.73 -5.99
C VAL A 26 11.14 4.68 -7.50
N ASP A 27 12.17 3.97 -7.91
CA ASP A 27 12.60 3.93 -9.31
C ASP A 27 11.75 2.99 -10.17
N SER A 28 10.89 2.17 -9.54
CA SER A 28 10.13 1.14 -10.27
C SER A 28 8.95 0.61 -9.45
N PRO A 29 7.78 0.39 -10.08
CA PRO A 29 6.65 -0.34 -9.48
C PRO A 29 7.04 -1.72 -8.94
N ALA A 30 7.99 -2.40 -9.58
CA ALA A 30 8.48 -3.70 -9.15
C ALA A 30 9.06 -3.67 -7.73
N LYS A 31 9.78 -2.62 -7.34
CA LYS A 31 10.33 -2.48 -5.99
C LYS A 31 9.24 -2.31 -4.92
N ILE A 32 8.12 -1.66 -5.28
CA ILE A 32 6.96 -1.53 -4.39
C ILE A 32 6.34 -2.91 -4.17
N ILE A 33 6.08 -3.63 -5.25
CA ILE A 33 5.50 -4.98 -5.20
C ILE A 33 6.42 -5.92 -4.41
N GLU A 34 7.73 -5.91 -4.69
CA GLU A 34 8.72 -6.70 -3.95
C GLU A 34 8.70 -6.43 -2.44
N ALA A 35 8.48 -5.17 -2.05
CA ALA A 35 8.47 -4.79 -0.64
C ALA A 35 7.31 -5.41 0.15
N ILE A 36 6.20 -5.73 -0.51
CA ILE A 36 4.99 -6.33 0.07
C ILE A 36 4.72 -7.76 -0.42
N ALA A 37 5.61 -8.37 -1.22
CA ALA A 37 5.38 -9.67 -1.86
C ALA A 37 5.33 -10.85 -0.88
N ASP A 38 6.04 -10.78 0.25
CA ASP A 38 5.98 -11.84 1.24
C ASP A 38 4.83 -11.61 2.26
N HIS A 39 4.17 -12.70 2.65
CA HIS A 39 3.02 -12.68 3.55
C HIS A 39 3.25 -11.86 4.83
N SER A 40 4.42 -11.99 5.44
CA SER A 40 4.73 -11.25 6.67
C SER A 40 4.93 -9.74 6.44
N SER A 41 5.44 -9.34 5.28
CA SER A 41 5.56 -7.92 4.91
C SER A 41 4.20 -7.33 4.58
N LEU A 42 3.35 -8.08 3.89
CA LEU A 42 1.97 -7.72 3.58
C LEU A 42 1.16 -7.51 4.86
N ASP A 43 1.21 -8.48 5.79
CA ASP A 43 0.55 -8.40 7.09
C ASP A 43 1.04 -7.22 7.95
N LEU A 44 2.33 -6.92 7.90
CA LEU A 44 2.90 -5.78 8.60
C LEU A 44 2.40 -4.48 8.01
N PHE A 45 2.34 -4.38 6.68
CA PHE A 45 1.85 -3.22 5.96
C PHE A 45 0.36 -2.98 6.25
N ASP A 46 -0.48 -4.03 6.19
CA ASP A 46 -1.90 -4.00 6.54
C ASP A 46 -2.13 -3.56 8.00
N SER A 47 -1.33 -4.07 8.93
CA SER A 47 -1.43 -3.68 10.35
C SER A 47 -1.12 -2.19 10.55
N ILE A 48 -0.13 -1.64 9.84
CA ILE A 48 0.19 -0.22 9.87
C ILE A 48 -0.94 0.61 9.24
N ALA A 49 -1.54 0.13 8.15
CA ALA A 49 -2.67 0.78 7.48
C ALA A 49 -3.89 0.88 8.38
N ARG A 50 -4.19 -0.15 9.16
CA ARG A 50 -5.29 -0.17 10.14
C ARG A 50 -5.00 0.61 11.42
N GLY A 51 -3.86 1.28 11.52
CA GLY A 51 -3.52 2.12 12.66
C GLY A 51 -2.96 1.36 13.88
N VAL A 52 -2.53 0.11 13.73
CA VAL A 52 -1.79 -0.63 14.76
C VAL A 52 -0.36 -0.06 14.82
N ILE A 53 -0.15 0.92 15.69
CA ILE A 53 0.94 1.89 15.57
C ILE A 53 2.13 1.55 16.46
N GLU A 54 1.97 0.69 17.47
CA GLU A 54 3.02 0.41 18.45
C GLU A 54 3.96 -0.69 17.99
N SER A 55 5.25 -0.34 17.87
CA SER A 55 6.30 -1.26 17.41
C SER A 55 6.43 -2.52 18.29
N GLU A 56 6.00 -2.47 19.55
CA GLU A 56 6.04 -3.62 20.46
C GLU A 56 4.86 -4.57 20.27
N GLN A 57 3.67 -4.05 20.00
CA GLN A 57 2.50 -4.86 19.69
C GLN A 57 2.66 -5.60 18.36
N LEU A 58 3.27 -4.96 17.36
CA LEU A 58 3.57 -5.58 16.05
C LEU A 58 4.62 -6.70 16.15
N LYS A 59 5.55 -6.62 17.10
CA LYS A 59 6.56 -7.67 17.30
C LYS A 59 5.98 -8.94 17.92
N GLY A 60 5.08 -8.80 18.89
CA GLY A 60 4.53 -9.93 19.63
C GLY A 60 3.43 -10.70 18.91
N SER A 61 2.59 -10.00 18.13
CA SER A 61 1.40 -10.58 17.53
C SER A 61 1.62 -11.40 16.26
N LYS A 62 2.77 -11.24 15.57
CA LYS A 62 3.03 -11.81 14.25
C LYS A 62 4.12 -12.89 14.19
N GLY A 63 4.63 -13.35 15.32
CA GLY A 63 5.68 -14.39 15.36
C GLY A 63 7.00 -13.98 14.68
N LEU A 64 7.18 -12.69 14.39
CA LEU A 64 8.38 -12.17 13.74
C LEU A 64 9.52 -12.02 14.74
N THR A 65 10.71 -12.48 14.36
CA THR A 65 11.92 -12.14 15.10
C THR A 65 12.20 -10.64 15.00
N ARG A 66 12.90 -10.08 15.99
CA ARG A 66 13.29 -8.67 15.99
C ARG A 66 14.02 -8.26 14.71
N LYS A 67 14.92 -9.11 14.22
CA LYS A 67 15.67 -8.90 12.97
C LYS A 67 14.74 -8.82 11.75
N GLN A 68 13.79 -9.75 11.65
CA GLN A 68 12.81 -9.78 10.56
C GLN A 68 11.91 -8.54 10.57
N TYR A 69 11.41 -8.14 11.74
CA TYR A 69 10.61 -6.95 11.90
C TYR A 69 11.33 -5.69 11.37
N TYR A 70 12.56 -5.44 11.85
CA TYR A 70 13.31 -4.25 11.42
C TYR A 70 13.71 -4.30 9.94
N SER A 71 14.02 -5.47 9.41
CA SER A 71 14.33 -5.63 7.98
C SER A 71 13.13 -5.27 7.10
N ARG A 72 11.94 -5.79 7.42
CA ARG A 72 10.71 -5.51 6.67
C ARG A 72 10.26 -4.06 6.80
N THR A 73 10.22 -3.54 8.02
CA THR A 73 9.89 -2.12 8.27
C THR A 73 10.86 -1.19 7.54
N GLY A 74 12.15 -1.51 7.56
CA GLY A 74 13.18 -0.77 6.83
C GLY A 74 12.99 -0.80 5.32
N ARG A 75 12.49 -1.93 4.76
CA ARG A 75 12.15 -2.04 3.34
C ARG A 75 10.95 -1.16 2.99
N LEU A 76 9.86 -1.22 3.75
CA LEU A 76 8.67 -0.39 3.56
C LEU A 76 8.97 1.11 3.67
N LEU A 77 9.83 1.51 4.62
CA LEU A 77 10.33 2.90 4.73
C LEU A 77 11.13 3.32 3.49
N ARG A 78 12.03 2.45 3.02
CA ARG A 78 12.92 2.75 1.88
C ARG A 78 12.16 2.96 0.58
N VAL A 79 11.10 2.18 0.33
CA VAL A 79 10.23 2.36 -0.84
C VAL A 79 9.17 3.44 -0.63
N GLY A 80 9.14 4.11 0.51
CA GLY A 80 8.25 5.22 0.78
C GLY A 80 6.78 4.86 1.01
N LEU A 81 6.47 3.60 1.32
CA LEU A 81 5.09 3.18 1.64
C LEU A 81 4.65 3.63 3.03
N ILE A 82 5.57 3.67 3.97
CA ILE A 82 5.31 4.10 5.34
C ILE A 82 6.28 5.22 5.72
N LYS A 83 5.88 6.00 6.72
CA LYS A 83 6.72 7.01 7.38
C LYS A 83 6.72 6.79 8.88
N ARG A 84 7.79 7.23 9.54
CA ARG A 84 7.90 7.20 10.99
C ARG A 84 7.78 8.60 11.55
N ASN A 85 6.87 8.80 12.49
CA ASN A 85 6.71 10.07 13.19
C ASN A 85 6.57 9.80 14.70
N LYS A 86 7.42 10.44 15.51
CA LYS A 86 7.44 10.30 16.99
C LYS A 86 7.40 8.85 17.49
N GLY A 87 8.16 7.96 16.82
CA GLY A 87 8.21 6.54 17.17
C GLY A 87 7.08 5.67 16.60
N LYS A 88 6.08 6.25 15.98
CA LYS A 88 4.92 5.57 15.39
C LYS A 88 5.06 5.49 13.87
N PHE A 89 4.53 4.41 13.28
CA PHE A 89 4.45 4.25 11.83
C PHE A 89 3.07 4.66 11.32
N SER A 90 3.05 5.25 10.13
CA SER A 90 1.81 5.56 9.39
C SER A 90 2.06 5.43 7.90
N LEU A 91 1.01 5.26 7.11
CA LEU A 91 1.12 5.27 5.66
C LEU A 91 1.56 6.65 5.16
N THR A 92 2.26 6.65 4.04
CA THR A 92 2.43 7.84 3.19
C THR A 92 1.23 7.93 2.23
N THR A 93 1.12 9.01 1.46
CA THR A 93 0.12 9.11 0.38
C THR A 93 0.30 7.98 -0.64
N LEU A 94 1.56 7.68 -1.02
CA LEU A 94 1.86 6.53 -1.88
C LEU A 94 1.43 5.22 -1.22
N GLY A 95 1.73 5.04 0.08
CA GLY A 95 1.32 3.87 0.85
C GLY A 95 -0.19 3.69 0.87
N THR A 96 -0.96 4.77 0.98
CA THR A 96 -2.43 4.72 0.93
C THR A 96 -2.92 4.23 -0.43
N VAL A 97 -2.36 4.74 -1.54
CA VAL A 97 -2.73 4.28 -2.90
C VAL A 97 -2.40 2.79 -3.08
N VAL A 98 -1.19 2.37 -2.66
CA VAL A 98 -0.77 0.96 -2.76
C VAL A 98 -1.64 0.05 -1.89
N TYR A 99 -2.05 0.51 -0.70
CA TYR A 99 -2.95 -0.23 0.17
C TYR A 99 -4.33 -0.48 -0.48
N HIS A 100 -4.90 0.54 -1.13
CA HIS A 100 -6.15 0.36 -1.88
C HIS A 100 -6.00 -0.62 -3.04
N ALA A 101 -4.90 -0.53 -3.81
CA ALA A 101 -4.62 -1.50 -4.87
C ALA A 101 -4.48 -2.94 -4.34
N GLN A 102 -3.86 -3.12 -3.17
CA GLN A 102 -3.78 -4.41 -2.50
C GLN A 102 -5.18 -4.95 -2.13
N MET A 103 -6.06 -4.09 -1.60
CA MET A 103 -7.44 -4.49 -1.27
C MET A 103 -8.20 -4.96 -2.51
N GLU A 104 -7.97 -4.33 -3.67
CA GLU A 104 -8.56 -4.78 -4.95
C GLU A 104 -8.04 -6.16 -5.36
N ILE A 105 -6.74 -6.43 -5.19
CA ILE A 105 -6.16 -7.77 -5.43
C ILE A 105 -6.79 -8.81 -4.48
N GLU A 106 -6.94 -8.49 -3.21
CA GLU A 106 -7.59 -9.39 -2.25
C GLU A 106 -9.03 -9.70 -2.63
N ASN A 107 -9.79 -8.69 -3.07
CA ASN A 107 -11.15 -8.87 -3.55
C ASN A 107 -11.20 -9.75 -4.80
N ALA A 108 -10.28 -9.56 -5.74
CA ALA A 108 -10.18 -10.41 -6.92
C ALA A 108 -9.91 -11.88 -6.54
N VAL A 109 -9.00 -12.12 -5.60
CA VAL A 109 -8.70 -13.46 -5.09
C VAL A 109 -9.92 -14.09 -4.42
N LYS A 110 -10.67 -13.35 -3.61
CA LYS A 110 -11.92 -13.82 -2.97
C LYS A 110 -12.98 -14.21 -4.00
N ASN A 111 -13.04 -13.50 -5.12
CA ASN A 111 -13.99 -13.73 -6.21
C ASN A 111 -13.42 -14.62 -7.34
N TYR A 112 -12.30 -15.32 -7.10
CA TYR A 112 -11.57 -16.08 -8.13
C TYR A 112 -12.46 -16.98 -8.99
N TRP A 113 -13.39 -17.75 -8.37
CA TRP A 113 -14.27 -18.66 -9.11
C TRP A 113 -15.32 -17.93 -9.95
N LYS A 114 -15.81 -16.76 -9.48
CA LYS A 114 -16.70 -15.90 -10.25
C LYS A 114 -15.98 -15.33 -11.48
N LEU A 115 -14.74 -14.86 -11.31
CA LEU A 115 -13.92 -14.37 -12.41
C LEU A 115 -13.63 -15.47 -13.43
N LYS A 116 -13.32 -16.68 -12.98
CA LYS A 116 -13.11 -17.84 -13.86
C LYS A 116 -14.36 -18.23 -14.63
N ALA A 117 -15.55 -18.11 -14.03
CA ALA A 117 -16.82 -18.32 -14.74
C ALA A 117 -17.03 -17.28 -15.84
N ILE A 118 -16.69 -16.02 -15.59
CA ILE A 118 -16.73 -14.94 -16.58
C ILE A 118 -15.79 -15.24 -17.75
N ASP A 119 -14.56 -15.67 -17.50
CA ASP A 119 -13.61 -16.06 -18.55
C ASP A 119 -14.18 -17.15 -19.46
N SER A 120 -14.90 -18.13 -18.87
CA SER A 120 -15.54 -19.20 -19.65
C SER A 120 -16.66 -18.69 -20.54
N ILE A 121 -17.42 -17.68 -20.09
CA ILE A 121 -18.49 -17.06 -20.85
C ILE A 121 -17.92 -16.17 -21.98
N GLN A 122 -16.84 -15.45 -21.71
CA GLN A 122 -16.18 -14.60 -22.71
C GLN A 122 -15.58 -15.39 -23.87
N SER A 123 -15.21 -16.65 -23.65
CA SER A 123 -14.71 -17.52 -24.70
C SER A 123 -15.82 -18.09 -25.63
N SER A 124 -17.10 -17.93 -25.28
CA SER A 124 -18.22 -18.32 -26.15
C SER A 124 -18.53 -17.20 -27.14
N THR A 125 -18.39 -17.48 -28.43
CA THR A 125 -18.50 -16.55 -29.55
C THR A 125 -19.92 -16.05 -29.84
N ASP A 126 -20.94 -16.60 -29.22
CA ASP A 126 -22.34 -16.36 -29.54
C ASP A 126 -23.06 -15.30 -28.68
N ILE A 127 -22.37 -14.69 -27.70
CA ILE A 127 -22.98 -13.76 -26.76
C ILE A 127 -22.67 -12.31 -27.15
N GLY A 128 -23.73 -11.52 -27.34
CA GLY A 128 -23.61 -10.07 -27.64
C GLY A 128 -23.03 -9.29 -26.48
N GLU A 129 -22.33 -8.17 -26.79
CA GLU A 129 -21.65 -7.29 -25.83
C GLU A 129 -22.53 -6.87 -24.64
N GLN A 130 -23.76 -6.45 -24.90
CA GLN A 130 -24.70 -6.00 -23.85
C GLN A 130 -25.13 -7.15 -22.92
N GLU A 131 -25.28 -8.34 -23.47
CA GLU A 131 -25.65 -9.53 -22.72
C GLU A 131 -24.49 -9.98 -21.85
N ARG A 132 -23.28 -9.89 -22.35
CA ARG A 132 -22.04 -10.15 -21.60
C ARG A 132 -21.89 -9.20 -20.40
N ILE A 133 -22.08 -7.90 -20.58
CA ILE A 133 -22.06 -6.92 -19.48
C ILE A 133 -23.12 -7.24 -18.43
N LYS A 134 -24.32 -7.61 -18.87
CA LYS A 134 -25.41 -8.01 -17.95
C LYS A 134 -25.04 -9.25 -17.13
N LEU A 135 -24.42 -10.25 -17.77
CA LEU A 135 -23.95 -11.46 -17.09
C LEU A 135 -22.85 -11.15 -16.07
N ILE A 136 -21.87 -10.32 -16.43
CA ILE A 136 -20.82 -9.87 -15.51
C ILE A 136 -21.44 -9.24 -14.27
N ARG A 137 -22.39 -8.32 -14.42
CA ARG A 137 -23.10 -7.67 -13.32
C ARG A 137 -23.90 -8.66 -12.46
N THR A 138 -24.45 -9.69 -13.08
CA THR A 138 -25.21 -10.72 -12.34
C THR A 138 -24.31 -11.65 -11.51
N ILE A 139 -23.09 -11.91 -12.00
CA ILE A 139 -22.14 -12.82 -11.35
C ILE A 139 -21.35 -12.11 -10.27
N LEU A 140 -20.98 -10.83 -10.50
CA LEU A 140 -20.19 -10.02 -9.58
C LEU A 140 -21.10 -9.16 -8.71
N ASP A 141 -21.10 -9.41 -7.41
CA ASP A 141 -21.76 -8.54 -6.42
C ASP A 141 -20.84 -7.36 -6.00
N ASP A 142 -19.62 -7.27 -6.54
CA ASP A 142 -18.61 -6.27 -6.19
C ASP A 142 -18.46 -5.25 -7.32
N SER A 143 -18.93 -4.04 -7.06
CA SER A 143 -18.89 -2.92 -8.01
C SER A 143 -17.46 -2.47 -8.37
N THR A 144 -16.47 -2.73 -7.52
CA THR A 144 -15.08 -2.35 -7.77
C THR A 144 -14.49 -3.20 -8.88
N ILE A 145 -14.66 -4.52 -8.80
CA ILE A 145 -14.19 -5.46 -9.82
C ILE A 145 -14.99 -5.28 -11.12
N GLU A 146 -16.32 -5.06 -11.02
CA GLU A 146 -17.17 -4.77 -12.18
C GLU A 146 -16.66 -3.56 -12.96
N ASN A 147 -16.34 -2.46 -12.27
CA ASN A 147 -15.82 -1.25 -12.91
C ASN A 147 -14.49 -1.47 -13.64
N VAL A 148 -13.61 -2.32 -13.12
CA VAL A 148 -12.34 -2.66 -13.79
C VAL A 148 -12.59 -3.46 -15.07
N LEU A 149 -13.53 -4.40 -15.06
CA LEU A 149 -13.83 -5.27 -16.20
C LEU A 149 -14.64 -4.55 -17.30
N VAL A 150 -15.55 -3.66 -16.93
CA VAL A 150 -16.42 -2.96 -17.89
C VAL A 150 -15.75 -1.73 -18.52
N LYS A 151 -14.86 -1.02 -17.80
CA LYS A 151 -14.16 0.16 -18.33
C LYS A 151 -13.01 -0.16 -19.29
N ASN A 152 -12.48 -1.37 -19.25
CA ASN A 152 -11.31 -1.78 -20.05
C ASN A 152 -11.71 -2.54 -21.33
N GLN A 153 -12.95 -2.47 -21.72
CA GLN A 153 -13.49 -2.96 -23.00
C GLN A 153 -13.94 -1.79 -23.85
#